data_68b3ce3bc44feadac4ead5050392453a
#
_entry.id   68b3ce3bc44feadac4ead5050392453a
#
_cell.length_a   1.000
_cell.length_b   1.000
_cell.length_c   1.000
_cell.angle_alpha   90.00
_cell.angle_beta   90.00
_cell.angle_gamma   90.00
#
_symmetry.space_group_name_H-M   'P 1'
#
loop_
_entity.id
_entity.type
_entity.pdbx_description
1 polymer ?
#
loop_
_entity_poly.entity_id
_entity_poly.type
_entity_poly.pdbx_seq_one_letter_code
_entity_poly.pdbx_strand_id
1 'polypeptide(L)'
;MLSLHQKLLSILFLILFNDWFIMNDLNELIDKYGQPDALIDNYNLQFGYAVWGYDETYHYSIGGQYHNNNQLDLSSFNFLDNLLDSWCQSQSDIKALGFLSYDVKNIFYPHLNFKNTDTSVPYIWFIKPKVVKPYFINTNYSKSDDIPLYQINNLMDLSKYQKLISEIKCELKAGNTYQINLTMQQIFEINKNPLDIYLQIRNFAKPRYGYYLNIGDKQILSFSPEEFFHTNGSTIYSYPMKGTIRRSENDLNDKQLKKELSNSIKDQSEHIMIVDLLRNDLGKICKYGSIKVNDLFSIESYPTVHQMVSCISGEMKCNIQYSDIFKALCPGGSITGAPKESSMQIIDRLENYNRGLYTGNIGYIDNNNNMHFNIAIRTMIVNQNKAQYCVGGGIVWDSDYKKEWKEAELKATILNQFIGG
;
A
#
# COMPACT_ATOMS: atom_id res chain seq x y z
N MET A 1 -8.40 -0.02 -23.54
CA MET A 1 -7.07 0.01 -24.19
C MET A 1 -6.05 0.38 -23.11
N LEU A 2 -5.07 -0.48 -22.89
CA LEU A 2 -3.97 -0.19 -21.96
C LEU A 2 -3.21 1.05 -22.45
N SER A 3 -2.77 1.94 -21.54
CA SER A 3 -1.92 3.08 -21.90
C SER A 3 -0.65 2.58 -22.60
N LEU A 4 -0.02 3.45 -23.42
CA LEU A 4 1.23 3.08 -24.12
C LEU A 4 2.32 2.60 -23.15
N HIS A 5 2.31 3.14 -21.93
CA HIS A 5 3.22 2.78 -20.84
C HIS A 5 2.92 1.38 -20.26
N GLN A 6 1.63 1.03 -20.12
CA GLN A 6 1.21 -0.32 -19.70
C GLN A 6 1.53 -1.38 -20.75
N LYS A 7 1.44 -1.00 -22.04
CA LYS A 7 1.86 -1.88 -23.15
C LYS A 7 3.38 -2.06 -23.21
N LEU A 8 4.17 -0.99 -22.95
CA LEU A 8 5.62 -1.07 -22.89
C LEU A 8 6.09 -1.91 -21.69
N LEU A 9 5.50 -1.74 -20.52
CA LEU A 9 5.76 -2.60 -19.34
C LEU A 9 5.38 -4.06 -19.62
N SER A 10 4.24 -4.32 -20.25
CA SER A 10 3.85 -5.69 -20.62
C SER A 10 4.75 -6.29 -21.71
N ILE A 11 5.25 -5.48 -22.66
CA ILE A 11 6.17 -5.92 -23.71
C ILE A 11 7.59 -6.07 -23.17
N LEU A 12 8.08 -5.17 -22.29
CA LEU A 12 9.36 -5.35 -21.58
C LEU A 12 9.32 -6.59 -20.66
N PHE A 13 8.21 -6.82 -19.99
CA PHE A 13 7.98 -8.03 -19.21
C PHE A 13 7.98 -9.28 -20.10
N LEU A 14 7.40 -9.21 -21.30
CA LEU A 14 7.40 -10.28 -22.29
C LEU A 14 8.78 -10.53 -22.93
N ILE A 15 9.63 -9.53 -23.06
CA ILE A 15 10.96 -9.63 -23.71
C ILE A 15 12.03 -10.11 -22.72
N LEU A 16 11.90 -9.85 -21.42
CA LEU A 16 12.83 -10.31 -20.39
C LEU A 16 12.66 -11.79 -19.99
N PHE A 17 11.59 -12.46 -20.43
CA PHE A 17 11.30 -13.85 -20.11
C PHE A 17 11.53 -14.78 -21.31
N ASN A 18 12.78 -14.99 -21.71
CA ASN A 18 13.17 -16.08 -22.63
C ASN A 18 13.11 -17.48 -21.97
N ASP A 19 12.76 -17.59 -20.70
CA ASP A 19 12.52 -18.86 -19.98
C ASP A 19 11.01 -19.15 -19.80
N TRP A 20 10.23 -18.98 -20.86
CA TRP A 20 8.77 -19.22 -20.93
C TRP A 20 8.35 -20.68 -20.83
N PHE A 21 9.18 -21.58 -20.35
CA PHE A 21 8.84 -22.99 -20.18
C PHE A 21 8.46 -23.30 -18.73
N ILE A 22 7.15 -23.50 -18.50
CA ILE A 22 6.49 -24.02 -17.30
C ILE A 22 6.29 -22.96 -16.20
N MET A 23 5.34 -22.06 -16.39
CA MET A 23 4.69 -21.38 -15.25
C MET A 23 3.72 -22.35 -14.59
N ASN A 24 3.95 -22.64 -13.32
CA ASN A 24 3.15 -23.56 -12.53
C ASN A 24 1.83 -22.92 -12.08
N ASP A 25 0.84 -23.72 -11.83
CA ASP A 25 -0.32 -23.33 -11.01
C ASP A 25 0.13 -23.19 -9.55
N LEU A 26 -0.46 -22.25 -8.80
CA LEU A 26 -0.11 -22.05 -7.38
C LEU A 26 -0.38 -23.32 -6.55
N ASN A 27 -1.42 -24.10 -6.86
CA ASN A 27 -1.73 -25.33 -6.13
C ASN A 27 -0.64 -26.37 -6.35
N GLU A 28 -0.11 -26.53 -7.56
CA GLU A 28 1.02 -27.43 -7.85
C GLU A 28 2.27 -27.04 -7.05
N LEU A 29 2.51 -25.74 -6.90
CA LEU A 29 3.62 -25.25 -6.07
C LEU A 29 3.37 -25.52 -4.59
N ILE A 30 2.15 -25.32 -4.10
CA ILE A 30 1.76 -25.64 -2.71
C ILE A 30 1.90 -27.13 -2.43
N ASP A 31 1.48 -28.00 -3.34
CA ASP A 31 1.61 -29.45 -3.21
C ASP A 31 3.10 -29.86 -3.12
N LYS A 32 3.98 -29.16 -3.84
CA LYS A 32 5.41 -29.46 -3.88
C LYS A 32 6.20 -28.87 -2.72
N TYR A 33 5.92 -27.64 -2.30
CA TYR A 33 6.72 -26.88 -1.35
C TYR A 33 6.02 -26.59 -0.02
N GLY A 34 4.74 -26.96 0.12
CA GLY A 34 3.90 -26.57 1.26
C GLY A 34 3.30 -25.17 1.11
N GLN A 35 2.70 -24.66 2.18
CA GLN A 35 2.13 -23.31 2.18
C GLN A 35 3.25 -22.26 2.02
N PRO A 36 3.08 -21.25 1.16
CA PRO A 36 4.06 -20.19 0.99
C PRO A 36 4.08 -19.24 2.21
N ASP A 37 5.25 -18.71 2.51
CA ASP A 37 5.42 -17.65 3.51
C ASP A 37 5.03 -16.29 2.98
N ALA A 38 5.08 -16.08 1.66
CA ALA A 38 4.57 -14.87 1.04
C ALA A 38 4.06 -15.12 -0.38
N LEU A 39 3.08 -14.29 -0.79
CA LEU A 39 2.64 -14.14 -2.17
C LEU A 39 2.76 -12.68 -2.57
N ILE A 40 3.17 -12.44 -3.81
CA ILE A 40 3.23 -11.14 -4.47
C ILE A 40 2.39 -11.25 -5.73
N ASP A 41 1.26 -10.57 -5.79
CA ASP A 41 0.29 -10.71 -6.87
C ASP A 41 0.10 -9.42 -7.65
N ASN A 42 0.10 -9.53 -8.98
CA ASN A 42 -0.40 -8.50 -9.87
C ASN A 42 -1.55 -9.06 -10.71
N TYR A 43 -2.77 -8.81 -10.27
CA TYR A 43 -3.95 -9.37 -10.93
C TYR A 43 -4.15 -8.86 -12.36
N ASN A 44 -3.71 -7.63 -12.65
CA ASN A 44 -3.81 -7.06 -14.00
C ASN A 44 -2.92 -7.78 -15.01
N LEU A 45 -1.78 -8.30 -14.55
CA LEU A 45 -0.84 -9.08 -15.34
C LEU A 45 -1.13 -10.59 -15.28
N GLN A 46 -2.12 -11.03 -14.46
CA GLN A 46 -2.42 -12.43 -14.16
C GLN A 46 -1.18 -13.23 -13.72
N PHE A 47 -0.31 -12.57 -12.98
CA PHE A 47 1.00 -13.08 -12.62
C PHE A 47 1.33 -12.79 -11.15
N GLY A 48 2.03 -13.73 -10.50
CA GLY A 48 2.49 -13.58 -9.13
C GLY A 48 3.78 -14.34 -8.85
N TYR A 49 4.34 -14.07 -7.68
CA TYR A 49 5.45 -14.82 -7.11
C TYR A 49 5.04 -15.42 -5.77
N ALA A 50 5.42 -16.66 -5.53
CA ALA A 50 5.28 -17.32 -4.25
C ALA A 50 6.66 -17.55 -3.63
N VAL A 51 6.75 -17.35 -2.31
CA VAL A 51 8.00 -17.36 -1.54
C VAL A 51 7.91 -18.43 -0.46
N TRP A 52 8.96 -19.24 -0.31
CA TRP A 52 9.13 -20.24 0.76
C TRP A 52 10.46 -20.05 1.47
N GLY A 53 10.39 -19.85 2.77
CA GLY A 53 11.53 -19.64 3.65
C GLY A 53 12.23 -18.30 3.42
N TYR A 54 13.04 -17.93 4.39
CA TYR A 54 13.92 -16.75 4.32
C TYR A 54 15.32 -17.16 4.75
N ASP A 55 16.34 -16.67 4.05
CA ASP A 55 17.74 -16.86 4.45
C ASP A 55 18.14 -15.89 5.56
N GLU A 56 17.62 -14.66 5.50
CA GLU A 56 17.90 -13.59 6.44
C GLU A 56 16.64 -12.75 6.69
N THR A 57 16.54 -12.18 7.89
CA THR A 57 15.46 -11.26 8.28
C THR A 57 16.05 -10.02 8.93
N TYR A 58 15.44 -8.89 8.65
CA TYR A 58 15.69 -7.63 9.35
C TYR A 58 14.37 -7.03 9.81
N HIS A 59 14.32 -6.56 11.05
CA HIS A 59 13.20 -5.73 11.50
C HIS A 59 13.63 -4.63 12.46
N TYR A 60 12.88 -3.52 12.43
CA TYR A 60 12.97 -2.44 13.39
C TYR A 60 11.65 -2.34 14.14
N SER A 61 11.70 -2.51 15.45
CA SER A 61 10.55 -2.46 16.37
C SER A 61 10.82 -1.45 17.50
N ILE A 62 9.91 -1.32 18.44
CA ILE A 62 10.09 -0.45 19.64
C ILE A 62 11.38 -0.77 20.38
N GLY A 63 11.77 -2.04 20.47
CA GLY A 63 13.01 -2.46 21.14
C GLY A 63 14.30 -2.18 20.37
N GLY A 64 14.23 -1.65 19.16
CA GLY A 64 15.39 -1.35 18.31
C GLY A 64 15.43 -2.17 17.02
N GLN A 65 16.61 -2.27 16.44
CA GLN A 65 16.87 -3.02 15.21
C GLN A 65 17.30 -4.46 15.52
N TYR A 66 16.88 -5.38 14.66
CA TYR A 66 17.17 -6.81 14.80
C TYR A 66 17.56 -7.41 13.44
N HIS A 67 18.56 -8.30 13.44
CA HIS A 67 18.94 -9.11 12.30
C HIS A 67 18.93 -10.59 12.72
N ASN A 68 18.16 -11.42 12.01
CA ASN A 68 17.97 -12.84 12.35
C ASN A 68 17.62 -13.05 13.85
N ASN A 69 16.69 -12.22 14.36
CA ASN A 69 16.25 -12.16 15.75
C ASN A 69 17.32 -11.73 16.78
N ASN A 70 18.52 -11.38 16.36
CA ASN A 70 19.53 -10.82 17.24
C ASN A 70 19.41 -9.29 17.25
N GLN A 71 19.30 -8.73 18.44
CA GLN A 71 19.25 -7.26 18.60
C GLN A 71 20.59 -6.64 18.21
N LEU A 72 20.50 -5.53 17.47
CA LEU A 72 21.66 -4.77 17.02
C LEU A 72 21.81 -3.51 17.90
N ASP A 73 23.03 -3.25 18.33
CA ASP A 73 23.36 -2.01 19.03
C ASP A 73 23.68 -0.89 18.03
N LEU A 74 22.64 -0.44 17.30
CA LEU A 74 22.78 0.51 16.21
C LEU A 74 21.71 1.60 16.30
N SER A 75 22.14 2.85 16.12
CA SER A 75 21.25 4.01 16.02
C SER A 75 21.01 4.48 14.58
N SER A 76 21.75 3.97 13.60
CA SER A 76 21.68 4.41 12.20
C SER A 76 21.07 3.35 11.29
N PHE A 77 20.58 3.79 10.12
CA PHE A 77 20.05 2.89 9.08
C PHE A 77 21.13 2.30 8.17
N ASN A 78 22.40 2.64 8.36
CA ASN A 78 23.50 2.14 7.52
C ASN A 78 23.56 0.61 7.47
N PHE A 79 23.17 -0.06 8.57
CA PHE A 79 23.13 -1.52 8.58
C PHE A 79 22.06 -2.05 7.61
N LEU A 80 20.85 -1.48 7.63
CA LEU A 80 19.77 -1.86 6.71
C LEU A 80 20.20 -1.61 5.25
N ASP A 81 20.79 -0.46 4.96
CA ASP A 81 21.23 -0.10 3.61
C ASP A 81 22.29 -1.09 3.11
N ASN A 82 23.33 -1.35 3.90
CA ASN A 82 24.38 -2.32 3.57
C ASN A 82 23.82 -3.76 3.44
N LEU A 83 22.86 -4.13 4.26
CA LEU A 83 22.23 -5.44 4.22
C LEU A 83 21.46 -5.63 2.93
N LEU A 84 20.59 -4.66 2.59
CA LEU A 84 19.80 -4.67 1.35
C LEU A 84 20.68 -4.64 0.09
N ASP A 85 21.81 -3.91 0.12
CA ASP A 85 22.79 -3.92 -0.97
C ASP A 85 23.49 -5.27 -1.11
N SER A 86 23.81 -5.94 0.01
CA SER A 86 24.49 -7.23 0.02
C SER A 86 23.62 -8.38 -0.45
N TRP A 87 22.29 -8.25 -0.31
CA TRP A 87 21.37 -9.30 -0.74
C TRP A 87 21.33 -9.41 -2.26
N CYS A 88 21.44 -10.63 -2.74
CA CYS A 88 21.21 -11.01 -4.13
C CYS A 88 20.47 -12.35 -4.18
N GLN A 89 19.74 -12.58 -5.24
CA GLN A 89 19.00 -13.82 -5.46
C GLN A 89 19.37 -14.40 -6.83
N SER A 90 19.90 -15.62 -6.85
CA SER A 90 20.33 -16.28 -8.10
C SER A 90 19.20 -16.97 -8.87
N GLN A 91 18.07 -17.23 -8.18
CA GLN A 91 16.96 -18.02 -8.73
C GLN A 91 15.72 -17.19 -9.05
N SER A 92 15.72 -15.90 -8.74
CA SER A 92 14.63 -14.97 -9.05
C SER A 92 15.13 -13.54 -9.08
N ASP A 93 14.31 -12.64 -9.63
CA ASP A 93 14.62 -11.21 -9.65
C ASP A 93 14.39 -10.51 -8.30
N ILE A 94 13.71 -11.15 -7.34
CA ILE A 94 13.37 -10.54 -6.05
C ILE A 94 14.44 -10.89 -5.02
N LYS A 95 15.26 -9.90 -4.64
CA LYS A 95 16.29 -10.08 -3.61
C LYS A 95 15.81 -9.74 -2.20
N ALA A 96 14.85 -8.84 -2.06
CA ALA A 96 14.27 -8.45 -0.78
C ALA A 96 12.76 -8.25 -0.90
N LEU A 97 12.01 -8.69 0.11
CA LEU A 97 10.56 -8.47 0.26
C LEU A 97 10.32 -7.91 1.64
N GLY A 98 9.47 -6.89 1.75
CA GLY A 98 9.22 -6.30 3.07
C GLY A 98 8.18 -5.20 3.10
N PHE A 99 8.13 -4.52 4.23
CA PHE A 99 7.22 -3.41 4.43
C PHE A 99 7.78 -2.34 5.38
N LEU A 100 7.17 -1.14 5.28
CA LEU A 100 7.25 -0.09 6.27
C LEU A 100 5.84 0.17 6.80
N SER A 101 5.65 0.09 8.12
CA SER A 101 4.36 0.45 8.72
C SER A 101 4.15 1.97 8.70
N TYR A 102 2.89 2.42 8.85
CA TYR A 102 2.61 3.85 9.07
C TYR A 102 3.35 4.39 10.31
N ASP A 103 3.51 3.55 11.31
CA ASP A 103 4.11 3.91 12.59
C ASP A 103 5.64 4.10 12.51
N VAL A 104 6.24 3.88 11.32
CA VAL A 104 7.62 4.30 11.02
C VAL A 104 7.84 5.81 11.26
N LYS A 105 6.75 6.60 11.28
CA LYS A 105 6.77 8.00 11.70
C LYS A 105 7.49 8.22 13.03
N ASN A 106 7.38 7.27 13.97
CA ASN A 106 8.00 7.38 15.30
C ASN A 106 9.54 7.43 15.24
N ILE A 107 10.12 6.80 14.22
CA ILE A 107 11.59 6.78 14.04
C ILE A 107 12.07 7.75 12.98
N PHE A 108 11.23 8.15 12.03
CA PHE A 108 11.61 9.13 10.99
C PHE A 108 11.36 10.58 11.42
N TYR A 109 10.43 10.80 12.36
CA TYR A 109 10.08 12.12 12.89
C TYR A 109 10.13 12.14 14.43
N PRO A 110 11.29 11.81 15.05
CA PRO A 110 11.39 11.67 16.50
C PRO A 110 11.12 12.98 17.25
N HIS A 111 11.27 14.13 16.60
CA HIS A 111 11.00 15.44 17.16
C HIS A 111 9.51 15.73 17.38
N LEU A 112 8.59 14.94 16.79
CA LEU A 112 7.15 15.19 16.90
C LEU A 112 6.49 14.54 18.13
N ASN A 113 7.18 13.67 18.86
CA ASN A 113 6.72 13.05 20.12
C ASN A 113 5.30 12.47 20.03
N PHE A 114 5.09 11.48 19.18
CA PHE A 114 3.79 10.81 19.03
C PHE A 114 3.40 10.01 20.29
N LYS A 115 2.09 9.96 20.59
CA LYS A 115 1.53 9.34 21.79
C LYS A 115 1.67 7.82 21.81
N ASN A 116 1.41 7.21 20.67
CA ASN A 116 1.26 5.77 20.54
C ASN A 116 2.55 5.17 19.99
N THR A 117 3.22 4.41 20.84
CA THR A 117 4.47 3.73 20.47
C THR A 117 4.31 2.22 20.37
N ASP A 118 3.24 1.64 20.96
CA ASP A 118 2.98 0.21 20.87
C ASP A 118 2.33 -0.13 19.50
N THR A 119 3.03 -0.92 18.70
CA THR A 119 2.63 -1.26 17.34
C THR A 119 2.32 -2.74 17.22
N SER A 120 1.27 -3.05 16.46
CA SER A 120 0.88 -4.44 16.17
C SER A 120 1.87 -5.17 15.26
N VAL A 121 2.69 -4.42 14.51
CA VAL A 121 3.72 -4.93 13.60
C VAL A 121 5.00 -4.10 13.72
N PRO A 122 6.16 -4.61 13.29
CA PRO A 122 7.39 -3.82 13.22
C PRO A 122 7.21 -2.51 12.45
N TYR A 123 8.02 -1.50 12.76
CA TYR A 123 8.11 -0.27 11.97
C TYR A 123 8.61 -0.56 10.55
N ILE A 124 9.64 -1.41 10.46
CA ILE A 124 10.26 -1.87 9.22
C ILE A 124 10.48 -3.37 9.34
N TRP A 125 10.20 -4.11 8.28
CA TRP A 125 10.44 -5.54 8.21
C TRP A 125 10.85 -5.91 6.78
N PHE A 126 11.98 -6.62 6.64
CA PHE A 126 12.48 -7.13 5.38
C PHE A 126 12.99 -8.55 5.54
N ILE A 127 12.82 -9.35 4.50
CA ILE A 127 13.39 -10.69 4.35
C ILE A 127 14.19 -10.80 3.06
N LYS A 128 15.21 -11.65 3.09
CA LYS A 128 15.85 -12.22 1.92
C LYS A 128 15.15 -13.55 1.62
N PRO A 129 14.37 -13.65 0.54
CA PRO A 129 13.65 -14.87 0.19
C PRO A 129 14.61 -16.02 -0.08
N LYS A 130 14.29 -17.25 0.36
CA LYS A 130 15.08 -18.43 0.10
C LYS A 130 14.70 -19.10 -1.22
N VAL A 131 13.41 -19.34 -1.43
CA VAL A 131 12.86 -19.89 -2.67
C VAL A 131 11.78 -18.94 -3.19
N VAL A 132 11.89 -18.53 -4.45
CA VAL A 132 10.89 -17.71 -5.12
C VAL A 132 10.51 -18.42 -6.42
N LYS A 133 9.21 -18.58 -6.65
CA LYS A 133 8.68 -19.19 -7.88
C LYS A 133 7.60 -18.32 -8.49
N PRO A 134 7.67 -18.05 -9.80
CA PRO A 134 6.60 -17.40 -10.52
C PRO A 134 5.41 -18.35 -10.70
N TYR A 135 4.19 -17.80 -10.75
CA TYR A 135 2.98 -18.54 -11.04
C TYR A 135 1.92 -17.70 -11.75
N PHE A 136 1.01 -18.37 -12.46
CA PHE A 136 -0.18 -17.73 -13.00
C PHE A 136 -1.27 -17.60 -11.95
N ILE A 137 -1.88 -16.42 -11.89
CA ILE A 137 -3.07 -16.22 -11.06
C ILE A 137 -4.26 -16.87 -11.78
N ASN A 138 -4.61 -18.08 -11.38
CA ASN A 138 -5.77 -18.78 -11.88
C ASN A 138 -7.05 -18.16 -11.30
N THR A 139 -7.97 -17.71 -12.16
CA THR A 139 -9.24 -17.13 -11.74
C THR A 139 -10.30 -18.19 -11.40
N ASN A 140 -10.02 -19.46 -11.71
CA ASN A 140 -10.92 -20.58 -11.48
C ASN A 140 -10.76 -21.22 -10.09
N TYR A 141 -10.31 -20.45 -9.10
CA TYR A 141 -10.33 -20.93 -7.73
C TYR A 141 -11.78 -21.26 -7.38
N SER A 142 -12.09 -22.55 -7.29
CA SER A 142 -13.43 -23.01 -6.96
C SER A 142 -13.85 -22.38 -5.64
N LYS A 143 -15.04 -21.83 -5.63
CA LYS A 143 -15.69 -21.29 -4.44
C LYS A 143 -15.83 -22.45 -3.43
N SER A 144 -14.75 -22.74 -2.70
CA SER A 144 -14.83 -23.64 -1.57
C SER A 144 -15.39 -22.86 -0.42
N ASP A 145 -16.51 -23.27 0.09
CA ASP A 145 -17.18 -22.89 1.34
C ASP A 145 -17.08 -21.42 1.74
N ASP A 146 -18.19 -20.80 2.09
CA ASP A 146 -18.25 -19.45 2.64
C ASP A 146 -17.16 -19.27 3.70
N ILE A 147 -16.38 -18.15 3.58
CA ILE A 147 -15.52 -17.72 4.66
C ILE A 147 -16.31 -16.67 5.45
N PRO A 148 -17.02 -17.04 6.49
CA PRO A 148 -17.66 -16.03 7.30
C PRO A 148 -16.58 -15.28 8.09
N LEU A 149 -16.42 -14.00 7.78
CA LEU A 149 -15.78 -13.06 8.67
C LEU A 149 -16.85 -12.62 9.68
N TYR A 150 -16.62 -12.86 10.96
CA TYR A 150 -17.54 -12.40 12.01
C TYR A 150 -17.08 -11.04 12.52
N GLN A 151 -17.86 -10.00 12.27
CA GLN A 151 -17.52 -8.67 12.75
C GLN A 151 -17.73 -8.60 14.27
N ILE A 152 -16.65 -8.33 15.02
CA ILE A 152 -16.68 -8.20 16.49
C ILE A 152 -17.04 -6.77 16.89
N ASN A 153 -16.45 -5.78 16.22
CA ASN A 153 -16.67 -4.37 16.51
C ASN A 153 -17.10 -3.63 15.25
N ASN A 154 -18.12 -2.81 15.38
CA ASN A 154 -18.50 -1.89 14.32
C ASN A 154 -17.42 -0.85 14.07
N LEU A 155 -17.46 -0.27 12.87
CA LEU A 155 -16.84 1.02 12.64
C LEU A 155 -17.25 1.98 13.76
N MET A 156 -16.41 2.97 13.99
CA MET A 156 -16.74 4.07 14.91
C MET A 156 -18.19 4.53 14.70
N ASP A 157 -18.88 4.83 15.79
CA ASP A 157 -20.23 5.43 15.74
C ASP A 157 -20.24 6.73 14.90
N LEU A 158 -21.26 6.91 14.07
CA LEU A 158 -21.43 8.08 13.21
C LEU A 158 -21.37 9.39 14.01
N SER A 159 -21.89 9.44 15.24
CA SER A 159 -21.84 10.63 16.10
C SER A 159 -20.41 10.97 16.52
N LYS A 160 -19.60 9.95 16.82
CA LYS A 160 -18.18 10.11 17.11
C LYS A 160 -17.40 10.55 15.88
N TYR A 161 -17.69 9.97 14.72
CA TYR A 161 -17.10 10.39 13.45
C TYR A 161 -17.40 11.85 13.14
N GLN A 162 -18.67 12.29 13.33
CA GLN A 162 -19.06 13.69 13.16
C GLN A 162 -18.26 14.65 14.06
N LYS A 163 -17.99 14.26 15.31
CA LYS A 163 -17.18 15.06 16.24
C LYS A 163 -15.75 15.20 15.70
N LEU A 164 -15.13 14.09 15.27
CA LEU A 164 -13.77 14.12 14.71
C LEU A 164 -13.70 15.00 13.46
N ILE A 165 -14.68 14.90 12.55
CA ILE A 165 -14.76 15.79 11.38
C ILE A 165 -14.84 17.26 11.81
N SER A 166 -15.63 17.56 12.87
CA SER A 166 -15.76 18.94 13.38
C SER A 166 -14.44 19.46 13.96
N GLU A 167 -13.68 18.60 14.68
CA GLU A 167 -12.36 18.95 15.20
C GLU A 167 -11.36 19.16 14.05
N ILE A 168 -11.37 18.29 13.01
CA ILE A 168 -10.54 18.48 11.81
C ILE A 168 -10.87 19.80 11.11
N LYS A 169 -12.16 20.14 11.00
CA LYS A 169 -12.56 21.43 10.41
C LYS A 169 -12.08 22.65 11.21
N CYS A 170 -11.94 22.54 12.52
CA CYS A 170 -11.28 23.58 13.32
C CYS A 170 -9.81 23.73 12.97
N GLU A 171 -9.08 22.62 12.76
CA GLU A 171 -7.67 22.65 12.34
C GLU A 171 -7.50 23.20 10.91
N LEU A 172 -8.40 22.83 9.99
CA LEU A 172 -8.44 23.39 8.63
C LEU A 172 -8.70 24.89 8.65
N LYS A 173 -9.67 25.35 9.48
CA LYS A 173 -9.98 26.77 9.64
C LYS A 173 -8.82 27.58 10.24
N ALA A 174 -8.08 26.96 11.16
CA ALA A 174 -6.90 27.56 11.77
C ALA A 174 -5.68 27.60 10.82
N GLY A 175 -5.75 26.93 9.65
CA GLY A 175 -4.65 26.83 8.70
C GLY A 175 -3.54 25.87 9.12
N ASN A 176 -3.78 25.02 10.15
CA ASN A 176 -2.82 24.05 10.63
C ASN A 176 -2.64 22.87 9.64
N THR A 177 -3.64 22.64 8.81
CA THR A 177 -3.62 21.63 7.75
C THR A 177 -4.58 22.02 6.63
N TYR A 178 -4.40 21.47 5.42
CA TYR A 178 -5.30 21.64 4.27
C TYR A 178 -6.12 20.39 3.99
N GLN A 179 -5.59 19.24 4.39
CA GLN A 179 -6.23 17.92 4.29
C GLN A 179 -5.70 17.00 5.38
N ILE A 180 -6.58 16.17 5.94
CA ILE A 180 -6.23 15.07 6.85
C ILE A 180 -6.87 13.79 6.36
N ASN A 181 -6.11 12.72 6.29
CA ASN A 181 -6.65 11.38 6.05
C ASN A 181 -7.10 10.78 7.40
N LEU A 182 -8.39 10.87 7.70
CA LEU A 182 -8.99 10.28 8.91
C LEU A 182 -9.32 8.81 8.67
N THR A 183 -8.98 7.95 9.63
CA THR A 183 -9.18 6.51 9.49
C THR A 183 -10.00 5.92 10.64
N MET A 184 -10.58 4.74 10.39
CA MET A 184 -11.39 3.98 11.33
C MET A 184 -10.99 2.51 11.27
N GLN A 185 -11.01 1.84 12.42
CA GLN A 185 -10.65 0.44 12.57
C GLN A 185 -11.88 -0.44 12.74
N GLN A 186 -11.87 -1.58 12.06
CA GLN A 186 -12.79 -2.70 12.28
C GLN A 186 -12.01 -3.93 12.72
N ILE A 187 -12.61 -4.75 13.56
CA ILE A 187 -12.03 -6.02 14.01
C ILE A 187 -13.01 -7.14 13.65
N PHE A 188 -12.48 -8.19 13.06
CA PHE A 188 -13.21 -9.39 12.68
C PHE A 188 -12.62 -10.60 13.40
N GLU A 189 -13.48 -11.57 13.71
CA GLU A 189 -13.05 -12.91 14.05
C GLU A 189 -12.99 -13.77 12.79
N ILE A 190 -11.96 -14.58 12.68
CA ILE A 190 -11.73 -15.49 11.55
C ILE A 190 -11.55 -16.90 12.04
N ASN A 191 -12.15 -17.87 11.33
CA ASN A 191 -12.11 -19.28 11.68
C ASN A 191 -11.42 -20.16 10.62
N LYS A 192 -10.79 -19.50 9.62
CA LYS A 192 -10.08 -20.19 8.53
C LYS A 192 -8.63 -19.74 8.43
N ASN A 193 -7.84 -20.53 7.72
CA ASN A 193 -6.45 -20.22 7.43
C ASN A 193 -6.36 -18.85 6.72
N PRO A 194 -5.51 -17.94 7.17
CA PRO A 194 -5.33 -16.61 6.55
C PRO A 194 -4.96 -16.66 5.06
N LEU A 195 -4.21 -17.67 4.62
CA LEU A 195 -3.89 -17.85 3.20
C LEU A 195 -5.15 -18.12 2.36
N ASP A 196 -6.06 -18.98 2.85
CA ASP A 196 -7.31 -19.28 2.15
C ASP A 196 -8.20 -18.03 2.06
N ILE A 197 -8.24 -17.24 3.15
CA ILE A 197 -8.94 -15.95 3.18
C ILE A 197 -8.34 -15.00 2.13
N TYR A 198 -7.01 -14.90 2.09
CA TYR A 198 -6.32 -14.07 1.10
C TYR A 198 -6.69 -14.48 -0.32
N LEU A 199 -6.58 -15.76 -0.66
CA LEU A 199 -6.84 -16.27 -2.01
C LEU A 199 -8.28 -16.02 -2.45
N GLN A 200 -9.27 -16.16 -1.56
CA GLN A 200 -10.66 -15.88 -1.88
C GLN A 200 -10.93 -14.39 -2.10
N ILE A 201 -10.48 -13.55 -1.16
CA ILE A 201 -10.68 -12.10 -1.27
C ILE A 201 -9.91 -11.55 -2.49
N ARG A 202 -8.70 -12.06 -2.77
CA ARG A 202 -7.90 -11.70 -3.94
C ARG A 202 -8.67 -11.89 -5.25
N ASN A 203 -9.33 -13.02 -5.41
CA ASN A 203 -10.07 -13.34 -6.64
C ASN A 203 -11.27 -12.42 -6.86
N PHE A 204 -11.86 -11.93 -5.77
CA PHE A 204 -12.91 -10.92 -5.83
C PHE A 204 -12.36 -9.50 -6.02
N ALA A 205 -11.42 -9.09 -5.17
CA ALA A 205 -10.86 -7.73 -5.14
C ALA A 205 -10.01 -7.41 -6.36
N LYS A 206 -9.42 -8.43 -7.00
CA LYS A 206 -8.55 -8.33 -8.18
C LYS A 206 -7.48 -7.24 -8.02
N PRO A 207 -6.66 -7.30 -6.95
CA PRO A 207 -5.73 -6.23 -6.63
C PRO A 207 -4.64 -6.07 -7.69
N ARG A 208 -4.27 -4.83 -7.99
CA ARG A 208 -3.08 -4.53 -8.81
C ARG A 208 -1.80 -4.85 -8.04
N TYR A 209 -1.81 -4.65 -6.71
CA TYR A 209 -0.70 -4.91 -5.79
C TYR A 209 -1.20 -5.75 -4.63
N GLY A 210 -1.29 -7.06 -4.83
CA GLY A 210 -1.68 -8.03 -3.82
C GLY A 210 -0.47 -8.56 -3.06
N TYR A 211 -0.59 -8.68 -1.72
CA TYR A 211 0.44 -9.28 -0.90
C TYR A 211 -0.18 -10.15 0.19
N TYR A 212 0.32 -11.37 0.31
CA TYR A 212 0.18 -12.18 1.51
C TYR A 212 1.56 -12.31 2.16
N LEU A 213 1.70 -11.99 3.45
CA LEU A 213 2.96 -12.13 4.17
C LEU A 213 2.70 -12.85 5.49
N ASN A 214 3.45 -13.92 5.76
CA ASN A 214 3.52 -14.57 7.06
C ASN A 214 4.77 -14.02 7.79
N ILE A 215 4.56 -13.23 8.83
CA ILE A 215 5.65 -12.61 9.62
C ILE A 215 5.82 -13.28 10.99
N GLY A 216 5.49 -14.56 11.09
CA GLY A 216 5.56 -15.36 12.30
C GLY A 216 4.21 -15.43 13.03
N ASP A 217 4.02 -14.64 14.07
CA ASP A 217 2.78 -14.62 14.86
C ASP A 217 1.60 -13.93 14.17
N LYS A 218 1.85 -13.23 13.05
CA LYS A 218 0.84 -12.48 12.30
C LYS A 218 0.91 -12.74 10.80
N GLN A 219 -0.24 -12.57 10.14
CA GLN A 219 -0.34 -12.60 8.69
C GLN A 219 -0.91 -11.29 8.18
N ILE A 220 -0.37 -10.84 7.04
CA ILE A 220 -0.76 -9.60 6.36
C ILE A 220 -1.42 -9.98 5.05
N LEU A 221 -2.65 -9.52 4.85
CA LEU A 221 -3.44 -9.72 3.65
C LEU A 221 -3.73 -8.35 3.02
N SER A 222 -3.04 -8.00 1.95
CA SER A 222 -3.15 -6.70 1.30
C SER A 222 -3.71 -6.82 -0.11
N PHE A 223 -4.71 -6.00 -0.42
CA PHE A 223 -5.43 -5.97 -1.71
C PHE A 223 -5.37 -4.57 -2.32
N SER A 224 -4.19 -3.97 -2.32
CA SER A 224 -4.03 -2.57 -2.70
C SER A 224 -4.22 -2.34 -4.21
N PRO A 225 -4.95 -1.27 -4.58
CA PRO A 225 -5.03 -0.81 -5.96
C PRO A 225 -3.92 0.18 -6.32
N GLU A 226 -3.19 0.74 -5.32
CA GLU A 226 -2.39 1.96 -5.46
C GLU A 226 -0.90 1.67 -5.36
N GLU A 227 -0.16 2.07 -6.39
CA GLU A 227 1.29 2.14 -6.36
C GLU A 227 1.73 3.38 -5.61
N PHE A 228 2.68 3.23 -4.70
CA PHE A 228 3.27 4.36 -4.01
C PHE A 228 4.42 4.94 -4.82
N PHE A 229 5.44 4.12 -5.07
CA PHE A 229 6.55 4.46 -5.95
C PHE A 229 7.23 3.21 -6.49
N HIS A 230 7.90 3.38 -7.61
CA HIS A 230 8.94 2.46 -8.05
C HIS A 230 10.18 3.21 -8.53
N THR A 231 11.31 2.52 -8.57
CA THR A 231 12.54 3.02 -9.17
C THR A 231 12.90 2.21 -10.42
N ASN A 232 13.56 2.86 -11.37
CA ASN A 232 14.17 2.22 -12.52
C ASN A 232 15.54 2.86 -12.73
N GLY A 233 16.59 2.16 -12.30
CA GLY A 233 17.92 2.71 -12.19
C GLY A 233 17.93 3.97 -11.30
N SER A 234 18.40 5.08 -11.84
CA SER A 234 18.47 6.36 -11.11
C SER A 234 17.16 7.16 -11.10
N THR A 235 16.11 6.70 -11.75
CA THR A 235 14.83 7.44 -11.82
C THR A 235 13.81 6.84 -10.87
N ILE A 236 13.16 7.70 -10.07
CA ILE A 236 12.03 7.34 -9.22
C ILE A 236 10.73 7.86 -9.83
N TYR A 237 9.67 7.04 -9.72
CA TYR A 237 8.32 7.33 -10.21
C TYR A 237 7.32 7.18 -9.07
N SER A 238 6.30 8.02 -9.06
CA SER A 238 5.14 7.91 -8.15
C SER A 238 3.86 8.26 -8.90
N TYR A 239 2.76 7.54 -8.56
CA TYR A 239 1.48 7.65 -9.27
C TYR A 239 0.35 7.98 -8.30
N PRO A 240 0.26 9.23 -7.83
CA PRO A 240 -0.84 9.63 -6.97
C PRO A 240 -2.18 9.47 -7.68
N MET A 241 -3.18 9.00 -6.91
CA MET A 241 -4.54 8.80 -7.37
C MET A 241 -5.51 9.59 -6.49
N LYS A 242 -6.37 10.41 -7.11
CA LYS A 242 -7.49 11.10 -6.47
C LYS A 242 -8.64 11.21 -7.46
N GLY A 243 -9.86 11.41 -6.95
CA GLY A 243 -11.03 11.46 -7.81
C GLY A 243 -11.37 10.09 -8.41
N THR A 244 -12.54 9.58 -8.08
CA THR A 244 -13.02 8.27 -8.55
C THR A 244 -14.48 8.38 -8.91
N ILE A 245 -14.86 7.85 -10.07
CA ILE A 245 -16.25 7.74 -10.50
C ILE A 245 -16.54 6.33 -11.01
N ARG A 246 -17.71 5.79 -10.68
CA ARG A 246 -18.12 4.46 -11.17
C ARG A 246 -18.25 4.44 -12.67
N ARG A 247 -17.95 3.31 -13.25
CA ARG A 247 -18.20 3.04 -14.66
C ARG A 247 -19.68 2.75 -14.91
N SER A 248 -20.12 3.01 -16.14
CA SER A 248 -21.44 2.64 -16.64
C SER A 248 -21.32 1.52 -17.66
N GLU A 249 -22.30 0.62 -17.68
CA GLU A 249 -22.42 -0.41 -18.71
C GLU A 249 -22.78 0.19 -20.09
N ASN A 250 -23.37 1.37 -20.10
CA ASN A 250 -23.67 2.10 -21.32
C ASN A 250 -22.47 2.95 -21.74
N ASP A 251 -21.91 2.69 -22.92
CA ASP A 251 -20.70 3.35 -23.44
C ASP A 251 -20.79 4.87 -23.53
N LEU A 252 -21.96 5.43 -23.86
CA LEU A 252 -22.15 6.88 -23.95
C LEU A 252 -22.10 7.52 -22.55
N ASN A 253 -22.79 6.91 -21.61
CA ASN A 253 -22.76 7.34 -20.21
C ASN A 253 -21.37 7.17 -19.61
N ASP A 254 -20.65 6.09 -19.92
CA ASP A 254 -19.30 5.81 -19.44
C ASP A 254 -18.31 6.89 -19.90
N LYS A 255 -18.39 7.28 -21.18
CA LYS A 255 -17.62 8.42 -21.73
C LYS A 255 -17.98 9.75 -21.05
N GLN A 256 -19.27 9.97 -20.75
CA GLN A 256 -19.74 11.18 -20.06
C GLN A 256 -19.19 11.24 -18.63
N LEU A 257 -19.26 10.14 -17.88
CA LEU A 257 -18.70 10.04 -16.52
C LEU A 257 -17.19 10.28 -16.52
N LYS A 258 -16.46 9.71 -17.48
CA LYS A 258 -15.02 9.96 -17.64
C LYS A 258 -14.73 11.45 -17.88
N LYS A 259 -15.53 12.13 -18.70
CA LYS A 259 -15.41 13.57 -18.97
C LYS A 259 -15.79 14.41 -17.75
N GLU A 260 -16.81 13.99 -16.99
CA GLU A 260 -17.21 14.64 -15.74
C GLU A 260 -16.07 14.62 -14.73
N LEU A 261 -15.45 13.48 -14.50
CA LEU A 261 -14.30 13.35 -13.61
C LEU A 261 -13.13 14.22 -14.09
N SER A 262 -12.83 14.19 -15.39
CA SER A 262 -11.76 15.02 -15.98
C SER A 262 -11.97 16.52 -15.78
N ASN A 263 -13.22 17.00 -15.72
CA ASN A 263 -13.56 18.40 -15.57
C ASN A 263 -13.91 18.81 -14.13
N SER A 264 -13.83 17.88 -13.18
CA SER A 264 -14.16 18.14 -11.77
C SER A 264 -13.09 19.03 -11.13
N ILE A 265 -13.42 20.31 -10.94
CA ILE A 265 -12.53 21.29 -10.30
C ILE A 265 -12.15 20.83 -8.88
N LYS A 266 -13.11 20.24 -8.16
CA LYS A 266 -12.86 19.70 -6.81
C LYS A 266 -11.78 18.62 -6.85
N ASP A 267 -11.99 17.58 -7.67
CA ASP A 267 -11.05 16.45 -7.75
C ASP A 267 -9.66 16.91 -8.26
N GLN A 268 -9.61 17.83 -9.22
CA GLN A 268 -8.36 18.42 -9.68
C GLN A 268 -7.64 19.19 -8.57
N SER A 269 -8.37 19.97 -7.76
CA SER A 269 -7.79 20.76 -6.67
C SER A 269 -7.21 19.86 -5.56
N GLU A 270 -7.93 18.81 -5.19
CA GLU A 270 -7.44 17.82 -4.23
C GLU A 270 -6.24 17.05 -4.79
N HIS A 271 -6.30 16.70 -6.07
CA HIS A 271 -5.23 15.95 -6.74
C HIS A 271 -3.93 16.75 -6.83
N ILE A 272 -4.00 18.04 -7.22
CA ILE A 272 -2.81 18.89 -7.34
C ILE A 272 -2.11 19.10 -6.00
N MET A 273 -2.87 19.15 -4.90
CA MET A 273 -2.30 19.23 -3.55
C MET A 273 -1.42 18.01 -3.23
N ILE A 274 -1.88 16.81 -3.60
CA ILE A 274 -1.10 15.57 -3.39
C ILE A 274 0.10 15.51 -4.34
N VAL A 275 -0.06 15.94 -5.59
CA VAL A 275 1.04 16.04 -6.55
C VAL A 275 2.14 16.97 -6.01
N ASP A 276 1.80 18.15 -5.49
CA ASP A 276 2.77 19.09 -4.94
C ASP A 276 3.46 18.54 -3.67
N LEU A 277 2.71 17.85 -2.82
CA LEU A 277 3.28 17.20 -1.64
C LEU A 277 4.31 16.13 -2.03
N LEU A 278 4.00 15.28 -3.01
CA LEU A 278 4.94 14.28 -3.52
C LEU A 278 6.13 14.91 -4.23
N ARG A 279 5.93 16.00 -4.99
CA ARG A 279 7.04 16.76 -5.58
C ARG A 279 7.99 17.30 -4.50
N ASN A 280 7.46 17.81 -3.40
CA ASN A 280 8.27 18.24 -2.27
C ASN A 280 9.03 17.07 -1.63
N ASP A 281 8.40 15.92 -1.43
CA ASP A 281 9.06 14.74 -0.87
C ASP A 281 10.16 14.20 -1.78
N LEU A 282 9.90 14.08 -3.09
CA LEU A 282 10.89 13.71 -4.09
C LEU A 282 12.04 14.74 -4.18
N GLY A 283 11.76 16.01 -3.93
CA GLY A 283 12.77 17.09 -3.93
C GLY A 283 13.90 16.88 -2.92
N LYS A 284 13.64 16.13 -1.85
CA LYS A 284 14.65 15.79 -0.84
C LYS A 284 15.74 14.87 -1.39
N ILE A 285 15.38 13.95 -2.32
CA ILE A 285 16.23 12.89 -2.83
C ILE A 285 16.58 13.04 -4.32
N CYS A 286 15.88 13.84 -5.09
CA CYS A 286 16.12 14.04 -6.52
C CYS A 286 17.04 15.24 -6.79
N LYS A 287 17.70 15.22 -7.95
CA LYS A 287 18.49 16.32 -8.45
C LYS A 287 17.63 17.55 -8.67
N TYR A 288 18.18 18.73 -8.42
CA TYR A 288 17.47 19.98 -8.65
C TYR A 288 17.05 20.10 -10.13
N GLY A 289 15.78 20.49 -10.34
CA GLY A 289 15.21 20.66 -11.67
C GLY A 289 14.87 19.36 -12.43
N SER A 290 15.13 18.17 -11.84
CA SER A 290 14.84 16.88 -12.48
C SER A 290 13.41 16.39 -12.31
N ILE A 291 12.68 16.92 -11.33
CA ILE A 291 11.32 16.48 -11.04
C ILE A 291 10.37 16.98 -12.13
N LYS A 292 9.65 16.05 -12.73
CA LYS A 292 8.65 16.29 -13.77
C LYS A 292 7.30 15.72 -13.34
N VAL A 293 6.23 16.43 -13.67
CA VAL A 293 4.87 15.92 -13.61
C VAL A 293 4.44 15.60 -15.03
N ASN A 294 4.31 14.32 -15.30
CA ASN A 294 3.87 13.82 -16.60
C ASN A 294 2.39 13.44 -16.47
N ASP A 295 1.62 13.62 -17.53
CA ASP A 295 0.21 13.20 -17.61
C ASP A 295 -0.67 13.71 -16.44
N LEU A 296 -0.50 14.98 -16.06
CA LEU A 296 -1.31 15.61 -15.00
C LEU A 296 -2.81 15.46 -15.30
N PHE A 297 -3.58 14.97 -14.31
CA PHE A 297 -5.03 14.72 -14.39
C PHE A 297 -5.44 13.69 -15.45
N SER A 298 -4.58 12.74 -15.77
CA SER A 298 -4.93 11.64 -16.67
C SER A 298 -6.06 10.80 -16.06
N ILE A 299 -7.04 10.38 -16.88
CA ILE A 299 -8.11 9.51 -16.42
C ILE A 299 -7.84 8.08 -16.88
N GLU A 300 -7.50 7.22 -15.94
CA GLU A 300 -7.37 5.77 -16.16
C GLU A 300 -8.71 5.08 -15.95
N SER A 301 -8.99 4.08 -16.80
CA SER A 301 -10.22 3.29 -16.72
C SER A 301 -9.89 1.90 -16.20
N TYR A 302 -10.44 1.57 -15.05
CA TYR A 302 -10.40 0.24 -14.43
C TYR A 302 -11.70 -0.51 -14.69
N PRO A 303 -11.82 -1.80 -14.36
CA PRO A 303 -13.03 -2.57 -14.62
C PRO A 303 -14.32 -1.95 -14.06
N THR A 304 -14.25 -1.35 -12.87
CA THR A 304 -15.43 -0.84 -12.14
C THR A 304 -15.46 0.68 -11.98
N VAL A 305 -14.33 1.37 -12.18
CA VAL A 305 -14.20 2.79 -11.95
C VAL A 305 -13.31 3.48 -12.98
N HIS A 306 -13.52 4.80 -13.17
CA HIS A 306 -12.52 5.71 -13.72
C HIS A 306 -11.83 6.41 -12.56
N GLN A 307 -10.54 6.65 -12.68
CA GLN A 307 -9.74 7.26 -11.63
C GLN A 307 -8.79 8.31 -12.22
N MET A 308 -8.67 9.45 -11.53
CA MET A 308 -7.71 10.50 -11.90
C MET A 308 -6.34 10.14 -11.35
N VAL A 309 -5.35 10.12 -12.23
CA VAL A 309 -3.96 9.73 -11.93
C VAL A 309 -3.00 10.75 -12.52
N SER A 310 -1.87 10.96 -11.88
CA SER A 310 -0.73 11.69 -12.46
C SER A 310 0.53 10.85 -12.30
N CYS A 311 1.50 11.05 -13.18
CA CYS A 311 2.83 10.46 -13.05
C CYS A 311 3.82 11.55 -12.63
N ILE A 312 4.51 11.35 -11.51
CA ILE A 312 5.61 12.20 -11.08
C ILE A 312 6.88 11.39 -11.19
N SER A 313 7.90 11.95 -11.84
CA SER A 313 9.21 11.32 -11.96
C SER A 313 10.33 12.27 -11.56
N GLY A 314 11.45 11.73 -11.09
CA GLY A 314 12.62 12.51 -10.74
C GLY A 314 13.90 11.67 -10.85
N GLU A 315 15.00 12.31 -11.25
CA GLU A 315 16.32 11.67 -11.25
C GLU A 315 16.92 11.80 -9.85
N MET A 316 17.19 10.67 -9.19
CA MET A 316 17.76 10.63 -7.84
C MET A 316 19.18 11.21 -7.83
N LYS A 317 19.59 11.83 -6.74
CA LYS A 317 20.95 12.27 -6.47
C LYS A 317 21.88 11.06 -6.45
N CYS A 318 23.19 11.28 -6.67
CA CYS A 318 24.19 10.24 -6.48
C CYS A 318 24.23 9.77 -5.01
N ASN A 319 24.48 8.49 -4.80
CA ASN A 319 24.67 7.88 -3.47
C ASN A 319 23.43 7.97 -2.52
N ILE A 320 22.22 8.08 -3.08
CA ILE A 320 20.99 7.94 -2.30
C ILE A 320 20.86 6.49 -1.86
N GLN A 321 20.67 6.29 -0.56
CA GLN A 321 20.46 4.99 0.07
C GLN A 321 18.97 4.64 0.13
N TYR A 322 18.61 3.36 0.34
CA TYR A 322 17.22 2.93 0.54
C TYR A 322 16.56 3.68 1.68
N SER A 323 17.27 3.82 2.80
CA SER A 323 16.76 4.54 3.98
C SER A 323 16.49 6.02 3.71
N ASP A 324 17.23 6.67 2.80
CA ASP A 324 16.96 8.05 2.40
C ASP A 324 15.65 8.16 1.61
N ILE A 325 15.40 7.20 0.71
CA ILE A 325 14.15 7.13 -0.05
C ILE A 325 12.98 6.93 0.92
N PHE A 326 13.10 5.97 1.84
CA PHE A 326 12.06 5.71 2.84
C PHE A 326 11.79 6.92 3.73
N LYS A 327 12.82 7.58 4.26
CA LYS A 327 12.67 8.79 5.10
C LYS A 327 12.03 9.96 4.34
N ALA A 328 12.34 10.13 3.06
CA ALA A 328 11.78 11.20 2.26
C ALA A 328 10.29 11.00 1.99
N LEU A 329 9.88 9.76 1.71
CA LEU A 329 8.54 9.44 1.23
C LEU A 329 7.59 8.97 2.33
N CYS A 330 8.06 8.17 3.30
CA CYS A 330 7.20 7.51 4.29
C CYS A 330 7.06 8.30 5.60
N PRO A 331 5.83 8.32 6.17
CA PRO A 331 4.57 7.90 5.57
C PRO A 331 4.17 8.76 4.38
N GLY A 332 3.42 8.17 3.44
CA GLY A 332 2.99 8.87 2.22
C GLY A 332 2.10 10.08 2.50
N GLY A 333 2.20 11.11 1.66
CA GLY A 333 1.40 12.32 1.80
C GLY A 333 -0.09 12.11 1.57
N SER A 334 -0.46 11.25 0.61
CA SER A 334 -1.87 10.95 0.26
C SER A 334 -2.65 10.33 1.40
N ILE A 335 -1.94 9.62 2.33
CA ILE A 335 -2.52 8.89 3.46
C ILE A 335 -2.28 9.57 4.82
N THR A 336 -1.60 10.70 4.84
CA THR A 336 -1.40 11.56 6.01
C THR A 336 -2.20 12.87 5.86
N GLY A 337 -1.71 13.78 5.10
CA GLY A 337 -2.27 15.10 4.82
C GLY A 337 -1.20 16.12 4.49
N ALA A 338 -1.63 17.35 4.32
CA ALA A 338 -0.78 18.46 3.93
C ALA A 338 -0.98 19.68 4.86
N PRO A 339 0.07 20.22 5.49
CA PRO A 339 1.45 19.75 5.58
C PRO A 339 1.59 18.41 6.33
N LYS A 340 2.55 17.56 5.93
CA LYS A 340 2.68 16.18 6.41
C LYS A 340 2.86 16.10 7.94
N GLU A 341 3.81 16.83 8.52
CA GLU A 341 4.13 16.76 9.94
C GLU A 341 2.98 17.22 10.83
N SER A 342 2.40 18.39 10.53
CA SER A 342 1.21 18.88 11.24
C SER A 342 0.05 17.90 11.17
N SER A 343 -0.21 17.36 9.98
CA SER A 343 -1.28 16.38 9.79
C SER A 343 -1.06 15.10 10.60
N MET A 344 0.19 14.58 10.66
CA MET A 344 0.53 13.40 11.49
C MET A 344 0.28 13.65 12.97
N GLN A 345 0.62 14.84 13.50
CA GLN A 345 0.35 15.20 14.90
C GLN A 345 -1.14 15.27 15.21
N ILE A 346 -1.92 15.84 14.28
CA ILE A 346 -3.38 15.94 14.43
C ILE A 346 -3.99 14.53 14.38
N ILE A 347 -3.58 13.69 13.44
CA ILE A 347 -4.02 12.29 13.34
C ILE A 347 -3.72 11.53 14.63
N ASP A 348 -2.49 11.64 15.15
CA ASP A 348 -2.07 10.98 16.38
C ASP A 348 -2.89 11.41 17.61
N ARG A 349 -3.37 12.66 17.62
CA ARG A 349 -4.27 13.17 18.66
C ARG A 349 -5.69 12.65 18.53
N LEU A 350 -6.21 12.53 17.29
CA LEU A 350 -7.60 12.22 17.00
C LEU A 350 -7.89 10.71 16.95
N GLU A 351 -6.99 9.94 16.37
CA GLU A 351 -7.09 8.49 16.32
C GLU A 351 -6.64 7.89 17.67
N ASN A 352 -7.43 6.96 18.20
CA ASN A 352 -7.18 6.32 19.50
C ASN A 352 -6.57 4.91 19.36
N TYR A 353 -5.99 4.61 18.22
CA TYR A 353 -5.33 3.34 17.90
C TYR A 353 -4.14 3.58 16.98
N ASN A 354 -3.23 2.61 16.92
CA ASN A 354 -2.12 2.59 15.98
C ASN A 354 -2.57 2.00 14.65
N ARG A 355 -2.23 2.66 13.56
CA ARG A 355 -2.56 2.18 12.22
C ARG A 355 -1.82 0.89 11.85
N GLY A 356 -0.67 0.65 12.48
CA GLY A 356 0.20 -0.46 12.14
C GLY A 356 0.63 -0.39 10.68
N LEU A 357 0.41 -1.48 9.94
CA LEU A 357 0.74 -1.51 8.51
C LEU A 357 -0.28 -0.79 7.63
N TYR A 358 -1.52 -0.61 8.09
CA TYR A 358 -2.50 0.14 7.31
C TYR A 358 -1.99 1.54 7.01
N THR A 359 -2.07 1.97 5.75
CA THR A 359 -1.46 3.21 5.23
C THR A 359 0.07 3.25 5.31
N GLY A 360 0.73 2.13 5.57
CA GLY A 360 2.15 1.93 5.32
C GLY A 360 2.41 1.54 3.86
N ASN A 361 3.51 0.82 3.64
CA ASN A 361 3.97 0.43 2.31
C ASN A 361 4.45 -1.01 2.33
N ILE A 362 4.04 -1.81 1.36
CA ILE A 362 4.53 -3.17 1.15
C ILE A 362 5.18 -3.21 -0.23
N GLY A 363 6.31 -3.90 -0.33
CA GLY A 363 6.98 -3.97 -1.61
C GLY A 363 8.17 -4.91 -1.61
N TYR A 364 8.87 -4.91 -2.74
CA TYR A 364 10.07 -5.69 -2.95
C TYR A 364 11.17 -4.87 -3.61
N ILE A 365 12.38 -5.38 -3.55
CA ILE A 365 13.58 -4.85 -4.24
C ILE A 365 14.08 -5.96 -5.15
N ASP A 366 14.33 -5.63 -6.41
CA ASP A 366 14.89 -6.56 -7.39
C ASP A 366 16.43 -6.65 -7.32
N ASN A 367 17.02 -7.59 -8.06
CA ASN A 367 18.47 -7.75 -8.15
C ASN A 367 19.20 -6.56 -8.81
N ASN A 368 18.49 -5.71 -9.54
CA ASN A 368 19.02 -4.48 -10.12
C ASN A 368 18.88 -3.28 -9.17
N ASN A 369 18.50 -3.53 -7.91
CA ASN A 369 18.22 -2.51 -6.88
C ASN A 369 17.00 -1.62 -7.18
N ASN A 370 16.15 -2.01 -8.12
CA ASN A 370 14.88 -1.31 -8.31
C ASN A 370 13.89 -1.67 -7.18
N MET A 371 13.21 -0.68 -6.72
CA MET A 371 12.23 -0.77 -5.64
C MET A 371 10.81 -0.70 -6.22
N HIS A 372 9.89 -1.50 -5.68
CA HIS A 372 8.48 -1.50 -6.06
C HIS A 372 7.63 -1.55 -4.80
N PHE A 373 7.00 -0.44 -4.45
CA PHE A 373 6.21 -0.31 -3.21
C PHE A 373 4.80 0.21 -3.49
N ASN A 374 3.82 -0.40 -2.82
CA ASN A 374 2.43 0.04 -2.81
C ASN A 374 2.13 0.94 -1.61
N ILE A 375 0.93 1.52 -1.58
CA ILE A 375 0.32 2.01 -0.34
C ILE A 375 -0.52 0.88 0.25
N ALA A 376 -0.26 0.50 1.51
CA ALA A 376 -0.95 -0.60 2.18
C ALA A 376 -2.36 -0.18 2.65
N ILE A 377 -3.26 0.08 1.67
CA ILE A 377 -4.70 0.24 1.87
C ILE A 377 -5.42 -1.04 1.48
N ARG A 378 -6.67 -1.21 1.92
CA ARG A 378 -7.39 -2.49 1.78
C ARG A 378 -6.56 -3.65 2.33
N THR A 379 -5.97 -3.41 3.49
CA THR A 379 -5.01 -4.33 4.12
C THR A 379 -5.54 -4.80 5.46
N MET A 380 -5.49 -6.10 5.68
CA MET A 380 -5.89 -6.78 6.90
C MET A 380 -4.65 -7.32 7.61
N ILE A 381 -4.58 -7.12 8.92
CA ILE A 381 -3.58 -7.72 9.79
C ILE A 381 -4.28 -8.79 10.62
N VAL A 382 -3.87 -10.03 10.46
CA VAL A 382 -4.39 -11.17 11.21
C VAL A 382 -3.43 -11.51 12.34
N ASN A 383 -3.96 -11.66 13.55
CA ASN A 383 -3.26 -12.12 14.73
C ASN A 383 -4.10 -13.23 15.37
N GLN A 384 -3.65 -14.48 15.27
CA GLN A 384 -4.41 -15.67 15.67
C GLN A 384 -5.78 -15.71 14.95
N ASN A 385 -6.88 -15.62 15.70
CA ASN A 385 -8.25 -15.62 15.16
C ASN A 385 -8.86 -14.21 15.00
N LYS A 386 -8.09 -13.15 15.16
CA LYS A 386 -8.55 -11.77 15.02
C LYS A 386 -7.90 -11.09 13.82
N ALA A 387 -8.73 -10.45 13.01
CA ALA A 387 -8.31 -9.68 11.87
C ALA A 387 -8.65 -8.21 12.06
N GLN A 388 -7.65 -7.34 11.99
CA GLN A 388 -7.80 -5.91 12.01
C GLN A 388 -7.85 -5.39 10.57
N TYR A 389 -8.87 -4.60 10.24
CA TYR A 389 -9.00 -3.94 8.96
C TYR A 389 -9.37 -2.47 9.18
N CYS A 390 -8.70 -1.59 8.45
CA CYS A 390 -8.94 -0.15 8.57
C CYS A 390 -9.43 0.43 7.25
N VAL A 391 -10.27 1.46 7.36
CA VAL A 391 -10.75 2.28 6.24
C VAL A 391 -10.68 3.75 6.60
N GLY A 392 -10.64 4.61 5.59
CA GLY A 392 -10.63 6.05 5.83
C GLY A 392 -10.65 6.86 4.55
N GLY A 393 -10.58 8.18 4.70
CA GLY A 393 -10.61 9.12 3.59
C GLY A 393 -9.98 10.47 3.92
N GLY A 394 -9.65 11.22 2.88
CA GLY A 394 -9.11 12.57 3.01
C GLY A 394 -10.22 13.56 3.34
N ILE A 395 -10.10 14.23 4.48
CA ILE A 395 -11.04 15.26 4.93
C ILE A 395 -10.48 16.61 4.56
N VAL A 396 -11.26 17.37 3.81
CA VAL A 396 -11.00 18.75 3.39
C VAL A 396 -12.08 19.70 3.93
N TRP A 397 -11.93 21.01 3.69
CA TRP A 397 -12.88 22.00 4.19
C TRP A 397 -14.33 21.75 3.76
N ASP A 398 -14.54 21.34 2.51
CA ASP A 398 -15.87 21.09 1.93
C ASP A 398 -16.42 19.69 2.20
N SER A 399 -15.70 18.85 2.94
CA SER A 399 -16.14 17.49 3.30
C SER A 399 -17.42 17.52 4.13
N ASP A 400 -18.41 16.72 3.73
CA ASP A 400 -19.62 16.44 4.48
C ASP A 400 -19.48 15.11 5.22
N TYR A 401 -19.66 15.10 6.54
CA TYR A 401 -19.42 13.90 7.37
C TYR A 401 -20.26 12.69 6.98
N LYS A 402 -21.47 12.87 6.44
CA LYS A 402 -22.32 11.77 5.99
C LYS A 402 -21.83 11.17 4.68
N LYS A 403 -21.32 12.02 3.77
CA LYS A 403 -20.75 11.57 2.50
C LYS A 403 -19.44 10.83 2.73
N GLU A 404 -18.57 11.39 3.57
CA GLU A 404 -17.28 10.76 3.93
C GLU A 404 -17.49 9.42 4.66
N TRP A 405 -18.49 9.35 5.55
CA TRP A 405 -18.89 8.10 6.22
C TRP A 405 -19.31 7.03 5.22
N LYS A 406 -20.21 7.38 4.29
CA LYS A 406 -20.66 6.46 3.23
C LYS A 406 -19.53 5.99 2.33
N GLU A 407 -18.57 6.88 2.04
CA GLU A 407 -17.38 6.52 1.27
C GLU A 407 -16.51 5.52 2.04
N ALA A 408 -16.31 5.72 3.34
CA ALA A 408 -15.57 4.79 4.18
C ALA A 408 -16.28 3.41 4.27
N GLU A 409 -17.62 3.40 4.44
CA GLU A 409 -18.41 2.17 4.38
C GLU A 409 -18.27 1.46 3.02
N LEU A 410 -18.30 2.22 1.92
CA LEU A 410 -18.10 1.65 0.58
C LEU A 410 -16.71 1.02 0.43
N LYS A 411 -15.66 1.64 1.00
CA LYS A 411 -14.31 1.06 1.00
C LYS A 411 -14.21 -0.23 1.81
N ALA A 412 -15.07 -0.39 2.83
CA ALA A 412 -15.19 -1.63 3.59
C ALA A 412 -15.92 -2.74 2.85
N THR A 413 -16.70 -2.44 1.78
CA THR A 413 -17.54 -3.43 1.08
C THR A 413 -16.76 -4.59 0.46
N ILE A 414 -15.47 -4.44 0.22
CA ILE A 414 -14.59 -5.56 -0.20
C ILE A 414 -14.72 -6.75 0.76
N LEU A 415 -14.91 -6.49 2.05
CA LEU A 415 -15.07 -7.53 3.06
C LEU A 415 -16.54 -7.89 3.33
N ASN A 416 -17.48 -6.97 3.08
CA ASN A 416 -18.89 -7.14 3.48
C ASN A 416 -19.55 -8.40 2.90
N GLN A 417 -19.13 -8.83 1.72
CA GLN A 417 -19.66 -10.06 1.11
C GLN A 417 -19.13 -11.36 1.72
N PHE A 418 -18.11 -11.24 2.59
CA PHE A 418 -17.53 -12.34 3.35
C PHE A 418 -17.95 -12.28 4.83
N ILE A 419 -18.76 -11.28 5.23
CA ILE A 419 -19.30 -11.18 6.59
C ILE A 419 -20.46 -12.17 6.69
N GLY A 420 -20.27 -13.18 7.53
CA GLY A 420 -21.35 -14.09 7.93
C GLY A 420 -22.38 -13.36 8.82
N GLY A 421 -23.65 -13.56 8.51
CA GLY A 421 -24.73 -13.02 9.32
C GLY A 421 -24.87 -13.72 10.68
#